data_37c3515e65028a2783270ed9174134e0
#
_entry.id   37c3515e65028a2783270ed9174134e0
#
_cell.length_a   1.000
_cell.length_b   1.000
_cell.length_c   1.000
_cell.angle_alpha   90.00
_cell.angle_beta   90.00
_cell.angle_gamma   90.00
#
_symmetry.space_group_name_H-M   'P 1'
#
loop_
_entity.id
_entity.type
_entity.pdbx_description
1 polymer ?
#
loop_
_entity_poly.entity_id
_entity_poly.type
_entity_poly.pdbx_seq_one_letter_code
_entity_poly.pdbx_strand_id
1 'polypeptide(L)'
;MQCIDLTTLAGDDTETNVNRLCFKAALPIREDIITGLGVQECQIVVGAVCVYSARVREACASLEGPGIPVAAVATGFPSGQTPLEHRLAEITSAVAAGASEIDVVVSRPLVLTGNWPELYKCVIMSCFLPC
;
A
#
# COMPACT_ATOMS: atom_id res chain seq x y z
N MET A 1 3.45 -16.36 -3.11
CA MET A 1 3.92 -15.01 -2.73
C MET A 1 2.81 -13.98 -2.62
N GLN A 2 1.57 -14.34 -2.93
CA GLN A 2 0.38 -13.45 -2.86
C GLN A 2 0.01 -12.92 -1.45
N CYS A 3 0.75 -13.31 -0.41
CA CYS A 3 0.61 -12.77 0.94
C CYS A 3 1.73 -11.77 1.32
N ILE A 4 2.43 -11.23 0.33
CA ILE A 4 3.51 -10.27 0.53
C ILE A 4 3.16 -8.98 -0.18
N ASP A 5 3.08 -7.89 0.56
CA ASP A 5 3.06 -6.56 0.00
C ASP A 5 4.50 -6.06 -0.09
N LEU A 6 4.98 -5.92 -1.32
CA LEU A 6 6.33 -5.45 -1.55
C LEU A 6 6.36 -3.94 -1.35
N THR A 7 7.08 -3.49 -0.33
CA THR A 7 6.94 -2.16 0.25
C THR A 7 8.20 -1.32 0.10
N THR A 8 8.03 -0.03 -0.23
CA THR A 8 9.02 1.01 0.02
C THR A 8 8.36 2.21 0.67
N LEU A 9 8.92 2.66 1.79
CA LEU A 9 8.44 3.79 2.60
C LEU A 9 9.63 4.67 3.01
N ALA A 10 10.60 4.81 2.13
CA ALA A 10 11.73 5.69 2.32
C ALA A 10 11.33 7.14 1.98
N GLY A 11 11.78 8.09 2.80
CA GLY A 11 11.47 9.51 2.58
C GLY A 11 12.14 10.12 1.35
N ASP A 12 13.09 9.42 0.76
CA ASP A 12 13.86 9.79 -0.43
C ASP A 12 13.49 8.96 -1.68
N ASP A 13 12.37 8.24 -1.64
CA ASP A 13 11.90 7.47 -2.79
C ASP A 13 11.64 8.37 -4.01
N THR A 14 12.20 7.95 -5.12
CA THR A 14 12.02 8.56 -6.42
C THR A 14 11.16 7.66 -7.32
N GLU A 15 10.66 8.22 -8.42
CA GLU A 15 9.96 7.44 -9.46
C GLU A 15 10.78 6.21 -9.89
N THR A 16 12.09 6.37 -10.06
CA THR A 16 12.98 5.26 -10.46
C THR A 16 13.00 4.13 -9.41
N ASN A 17 13.02 4.48 -8.11
CA ASN A 17 12.97 3.50 -7.03
C ASN A 17 11.65 2.75 -7.02
N VAL A 18 10.54 3.47 -7.20
CA VAL A 18 9.19 2.88 -7.27
C VAL A 18 9.06 1.96 -8.48
N ASN A 19 9.49 2.39 -9.67
CA ASN A 19 9.46 1.59 -10.89
C ASN A 19 10.28 0.29 -10.72
N ARG A 20 11.47 0.38 -10.10
CA ARG A 20 12.28 -0.80 -9.78
C ARG A 20 11.59 -1.76 -8.82
N LEU A 21 10.87 -1.22 -7.82
CA LEU A 21 10.08 -2.03 -6.89
C LEU A 21 8.95 -2.76 -7.63
N CYS A 22 8.21 -2.05 -8.47
CA CYS A 22 7.11 -2.60 -9.27
C CYS A 22 7.60 -3.71 -10.22
N PHE A 23 8.74 -3.51 -10.85
CA PHE A 23 9.36 -4.56 -11.67
C PHE A 23 9.67 -5.82 -10.86
N LYS A 24 10.23 -5.66 -9.65
CA LYS A 24 10.46 -6.80 -8.74
C LYS A 24 9.17 -7.44 -8.24
N ALA A 25 8.10 -6.68 -8.10
CA ALA A 25 6.79 -7.19 -7.71
C ALA A 25 6.21 -8.12 -8.76
N ALA A 26 6.36 -7.74 -10.03
CA ALA A 26 5.89 -8.52 -11.18
C ALA A 26 6.78 -9.75 -11.46
N LEU A 27 8.07 -9.66 -11.20
CA LEU A 27 9.06 -10.74 -11.42
C LEU A 27 9.88 -10.99 -10.16
N PRO A 28 9.26 -11.50 -9.09
CA PRO A 28 9.92 -11.62 -7.77
C PRO A 28 10.95 -12.74 -7.68
N ILE A 29 10.89 -13.72 -8.60
CA ILE A 29 11.78 -14.88 -8.63
C ILE A 29 12.41 -14.97 -10.02
N ARG A 30 13.69 -15.29 -10.07
CA ARG A 30 14.43 -15.48 -11.31
C ARG A 30 13.88 -16.68 -12.09
N GLU A 31 13.85 -16.55 -13.41
CA GLU A 31 13.29 -17.55 -14.31
C GLU A 31 14.01 -18.91 -14.25
N ASP A 32 15.33 -18.91 -14.07
CA ASP A 32 16.11 -20.13 -13.89
C ASP A 32 15.70 -20.94 -12.65
N ILE A 33 15.30 -20.25 -11.56
CA ILE A 33 14.79 -20.88 -10.35
C ILE A 33 13.39 -21.46 -10.60
N ILE A 34 12.50 -20.67 -11.24
CA ILE A 34 11.16 -21.13 -11.60
C ILE A 34 11.24 -22.41 -12.45
N THR A 35 12.13 -22.39 -13.44
CA THR A 35 12.37 -23.54 -14.34
C THR A 35 12.95 -24.74 -13.58
N GLY A 36 13.93 -24.51 -12.70
CA GLY A 36 14.55 -25.56 -11.88
C GLY A 36 13.59 -26.22 -10.91
N LEU A 37 12.56 -25.49 -10.44
CA LEU A 37 11.51 -26.00 -9.57
C LEU A 37 10.32 -26.64 -10.32
N GLY A 38 10.25 -26.49 -11.64
CA GLY A 38 9.14 -27.01 -12.47
C GLY A 38 7.80 -26.32 -12.19
N VAL A 39 7.80 -25.03 -11.81
CA VAL A 39 6.60 -24.26 -11.44
C VAL A 39 6.27 -23.13 -12.43
N GLN A 40 6.64 -23.29 -13.69
CA GLN A 40 6.44 -22.29 -14.75
C GLN A 40 4.96 -21.93 -14.97
N GLU A 41 4.05 -22.88 -14.72
CA GLU A 41 2.60 -22.68 -14.84
C GLU A 41 2.02 -21.82 -13.70
N CYS A 42 2.80 -21.61 -12.64
CA CYS A 42 2.38 -20.79 -11.51
C CYS A 42 2.69 -19.31 -11.79
N GLN A 43 1.66 -18.47 -11.84
CA GLN A 43 1.87 -17.02 -11.83
C GLN A 43 2.36 -16.61 -10.43
N ILE A 44 3.68 -16.47 -10.30
CA ILE A 44 4.30 -16.10 -9.02
C ILE A 44 4.54 -14.59 -9.02
N VAL A 45 3.59 -13.84 -8.43
CA VAL A 45 3.68 -12.40 -8.21
C VAL A 45 3.47 -12.10 -6.72
N VAL A 46 3.73 -10.88 -6.29
CA VAL A 46 3.41 -10.42 -4.92
C VAL A 46 1.92 -10.12 -4.78
N GLY A 47 1.44 -9.96 -3.54
CA GLY A 47 0.05 -9.60 -3.24
C GLY A 47 -0.28 -8.17 -3.64
N ALA A 48 0.57 -7.23 -3.27
CA ALA A 48 0.45 -5.81 -3.59
C ALA A 48 1.82 -5.14 -3.66
N VAL A 49 1.85 -3.90 -4.14
CA VAL A 49 2.96 -2.97 -3.94
C VAL A 49 2.48 -1.87 -3.01
N CYS A 50 3.18 -1.68 -1.89
CA CYS A 50 2.83 -0.68 -0.88
C CYS A 50 3.80 0.50 -0.92
N VAL A 51 3.25 1.72 -1.03
CA VAL A 51 3.99 2.98 -1.14
C VAL A 51 3.32 4.11 -0.35
N TYR A 52 4.00 5.24 -0.20
CA TYR A 52 3.35 6.47 0.24
C TYR A 52 2.31 6.95 -0.78
N SER A 53 1.26 7.62 -0.32
CA SER A 53 0.19 8.19 -1.16
C SER A 53 0.73 9.06 -2.31
N ALA A 54 1.83 9.78 -2.08
CA ALA A 54 2.49 10.60 -3.08
C ALA A 54 3.12 9.81 -4.24
N ARG A 55 3.35 8.50 -4.09
CA ARG A 55 3.99 7.62 -5.09
C ARG A 55 2.99 6.69 -5.80
N VAL A 56 1.70 6.74 -5.44
CA VAL A 56 0.68 5.84 -5.97
C VAL A 56 0.57 5.91 -7.50
N ARG A 57 0.55 7.12 -8.08
CA ARG A 57 0.42 7.28 -9.54
C ARG A 57 1.56 6.60 -10.30
N GLU A 58 2.78 6.74 -9.80
CA GLU A 58 3.97 6.12 -10.39
C GLU A 58 3.91 4.59 -10.31
N ALA A 59 3.49 4.07 -9.15
CA ALA A 59 3.30 2.64 -8.95
C ALA A 59 2.21 2.08 -9.87
N CYS A 60 1.05 2.73 -9.96
CA CYS A 60 -0.03 2.33 -10.85
C CYS A 60 0.40 2.29 -12.32
N ALA A 61 1.10 3.33 -12.79
CA ALA A 61 1.60 3.40 -14.15
C ALA A 61 2.60 2.26 -14.46
N SER A 62 3.46 1.91 -13.48
CA SER A 62 4.45 0.84 -13.64
C SER A 62 3.84 -0.57 -13.56
N LEU A 63 2.65 -0.72 -12.98
CA LEU A 63 1.95 -1.99 -12.81
C LEU A 63 0.80 -2.18 -13.81
N GLU A 64 0.68 -1.30 -14.82
CA GLU A 64 -0.28 -1.51 -15.90
C GLU A 64 -0.01 -2.87 -16.59
N GLY A 65 -1.00 -3.78 -16.54
CA GLY A 65 -0.94 -5.10 -17.13
C GLY A 65 -0.71 -6.27 -16.16
N PRO A 66 0.24 -6.22 -15.19
CA PRO A 66 0.44 -7.35 -14.26
C PRO A 66 -0.73 -7.65 -13.31
N GLY A 67 -1.68 -6.72 -13.14
CA GLY A 67 -2.84 -6.91 -12.27
C GLY A 67 -2.50 -6.95 -10.77
N ILE A 68 -1.35 -6.39 -10.37
CA ILE A 68 -0.92 -6.28 -8.97
C ILE A 68 -1.52 -5.01 -8.38
N PRO A 69 -2.26 -5.10 -7.26
CA PRO A 69 -2.85 -3.93 -6.63
C PRO A 69 -1.78 -3.01 -6.02
N VAL A 70 -2.12 -1.72 -5.93
CA VAL A 70 -1.30 -0.73 -5.24
C VAL A 70 -1.96 -0.38 -3.91
N ALA A 71 -1.27 -0.66 -2.82
CA ALA A 71 -1.61 -0.24 -1.48
C ALA A 71 -0.93 1.10 -1.15
N ALA A 72 -1.64 1.98 -0.48
CA ALA A 72 -1.09 3.25 0.00
C ALA A 72 -1.15 3.34 1.52
N VAL A 73 -0.02 3.62 2.18
CA VAL A 73 -0.07 3.99 3.59
C VAL A 73 -0.71 5.37 3.72
N ALA A 74 -1.60 5.51 4.70
CA ALA A 74 -2.33 6.74 4.93
C ALA A 74 -2.60 6.95 6.43
N THR A 75 -3.36 8.01 6.72
CA THR A 75 -3.78 8.41 8.08
C THR A 75 -2.64 8.86 8.97
N GLY A 76 -1.68 9.57 8.36
CA GLY A 76 -0.54 10.17 9.08
C GLY A 76 0.54 9.15 9.43
N PHE A 77 0.79 8.17 8.54
CA PHE A 77 1.89 7.22 8.72
C PHE A 77 3.24 7.93 8.91
N PRO A 78 4.13 7.47 9.83
CA PRO A 78 3.98 6.29 10.69
C PRO A 78 3.31 6.56 12.03
N SER A 79 3.10 7.79 12.43
CA SER A 79 2.68 8.13 13.81
C SER A 79 1.19 8.02 14.06
N GLY A 80 0.35 8.28 13.06
CA GLY A 80 -1.09 8.36 13.20
C GLY A 80 -1.58 9.56 14.02
N GLN A 81 -0.76 10.60 14.18
CA GLN A 81 -1.05 11.77 15.06
C GLN A 81 -1.48 13.01 14.25
N THR A 82 -1.93 12.82 13.04
CA THR A 82 -2.49 13.89 12.20
C THR A 82 -3.97 14.10 12.54
N PRO A 83 -4.50 15.33 12.51
CA PRO A 83 -5.94 15.60 12.70
C PRO A 83 -6.80 14.76 11.73
N LEU A 84 -7.97 14.33 12.19
CA LEU A 84 -8.81 13.37 11.43
C LEU A 84 -9.15 13.86 10.03
N GLU A 85 -9.50 15.14 9.87
CA GLU A 85 -9.83 15.74 8.56
C GLU A 85 -8.70 15.57 7.53
N HIS A 86 -7.44 15.75 7.93
CA HIS A 86 -6.28 15.57 7.05
C HIS A 86 -6.03 14.10 6.74
N ARG A 87 -6.28 13.20 7.72
CA ARG A 87 -6.18 11.75 7.51
C ARG A 87 -7.17 11.26 6.47
N LEU A 88 -8.41 11.78 6.52
CA LEU A 88 -9.45 11.45 5.54
C LEU A 88 -9.13 12.03 4.15
N ALA A 89 -8.62 13.25 4.09
CA ALA A 89 -8.19 13.86 2.84
C ALA A 89 -7.02 13.10 2.19
N GLU A 90 -6.10 12.56 2.98
CA GLU A 90 -5.00 11.72 2.51
C GLU A 90 -5.52 10.44 1.84
N ILE A 91 -6.49 9.75 2.45
CA ILE A 91 -7.13 8.57 1.86
C ILE A 91 -7.80 8.93 0.53
N THR A 92 -8.62 9.99 0.51
CA THR A 92 -9.30 10.45 -0.71
C THR A 92 -8.29 10.72 -1.83
N SER A 93 -7.17 11.37 -1.50
CA SER A 93 -6.10 11.66 -2.46
C SER A 93 -5.43 10.39 -2.98
N ALA A 94 -5.16 9.41 -2.12
CA ALA A 94 -4.55 8.13 -2.50
C ALA A 94 -5.47 7.32 -3.43
N VAL A 95 -6.76 7.23 -3.12
CA VAL A 95 -7.76 6.56 -3.97
C VAL A 95 -7.89 7.28 -5.32
N ALA A 96 -7.98 8.60 -5.33
CA ALA A 96 -8.02 9.39 -6.57
C ALA A 96 -6.73 9.26 -7.41
N ALA A 97 -5.61 8.91 -6.79
CA ALA A 97 -4.35 8.60 -7.47
C ALA A 97 -4.29 7.19 -8.06
N GLY A 98 -5.23 6.30 -7.71
CA GLY A 98 -5.35 4.94 -8.21
C GLY A 98 -5.05 3.83 -7.19
N ALA A 99 -4.87 4.15 -5.91
CA ALA A 99 -4.71 3.12 -4.89
C ALA A 99 -5.96 2.26 -4.79
N SER A 100 -5.79 0.93 -4.80
CA SER A 100 -6.85 -0.06 -4.63
C SER A 100 -6.97 -0.54 -3.19
N GLU A 101 -5.94 -0.30 -2.38
CA GLU A 101 -5.88 -0.67 -0.96
C GLU A 101 -5.33 0.51 -0.15
N ILE A 102 -5.81 0.65 1.09
CA ILE A 102 -5.34 1.69 2.01
C ILE A 102 -4.91 1.07 3.33
N ASP A 103 -3.65 1.27 3.69
CA ASP A 103 -3.09 0.88 4.97
C ASP A 103 -3.30 1.98 6.00
N VAL A 104 -4.26 1.78 6.87
CA VAL A 104 -4.67 2.77 7.87
C VAL A 104 -3.85 2.66 9.15
N VAL A 105 -3.21 3.76 9.57
CA VAL A 105 -2.54 3.83 10.87
C VAL A 105 -3.57 4.09 11.97
N VAL A 106 -3.68 3.16 12.90
CA VAL A 106 -4.53 3.33 14.08
C VAL A 106 -3.92 4.33 15.08
N SER A 107 -4.77 5.08 15.76
CA SER A 107 -4.31 5.97 16.84
C SER A 107 -3.84 5.17 18.05
N ARG A 108 -2.52 5.00 18.18
CA ARG A 108 -1.91 4.27 19.31
C ARG A 108 -2.28 4.86 20.69
N PRO A 109 -2.35 6.19 20.90
CA PRO A 109 -2.84 6.75 22.15
C PRO A 109 -4.25 6.27 22.51
N LEU A 110 -5.17 6.17 21.56
CA LEU A 110 -6.53 5.67 21.83
C LEU A 110 -6.52 4.19 22.25
N VAL A 111 -5.66 3.39 21.62
CA VAL A 111 -5.47 1.97 22.00
C VAL A 111 -4.92 1.87 23.42
N LEU A 112 -3.85 2.59 23.73
CA LEU A 112 -3.16 2.53 25.01
C LEU A 112 -4.01 3.04 26.17
N THR A 113 -4.92 3.97 25.92
CA THR A 113 -5.86 4.50 26.92
C THR A 113 -7.19 3.73 26.97
N GLY A 114 -7.37 2.72 26.14
CA GLY A 114 -8.61 1.94 26.06
C GLY A 114 -9.82 2.72 25.53
N ASN A 115 -9.59 3.82 24.82
CA ASN A 115 -10.67 4.62 24.23
C ASN A 115 -11.17 3.98 22.90
N TRP A 116 -11.74 2.80 23.03
CA TRP A 116 -12.23 1.98 21.91
C TRP A 116 -13.33 2.66 21.09
N PRO A 117 -14.32 3.39 21.70
CA PRO A 117 -15.36 4.06 20.92
C PRO A 117 -14.80 5.09 19.93
N GLU A 118 -13.84 5.91 20.34
CA GLU A 118 -13.23 6.91 19.47
C GLU A 118 -12.30 6.26 18.42
N LEU A 119 -11.57 5.21 18.81
CA LEU A 119 -10.77 4.43 17.87
C LEU A 119 -11.64 3.82 16.76
N TYR A 120 -12.75 3.17 17.15
CA TYR A 120 -13.70 2.57 16.22
C TYR A 120 -14.27 3.61 15.24
N LYS A 121 -14.66 4.78 15.75
CA LYS A 121 -15.15 5.89 14.93
C LYS A 121 -14.10 6.34 13.90
N CYS A 122 -12.85 6.51 14.31
CA CYS A 122 -11.76 6.88 13.39
C CYS A 122 -11.57 5.85 12.27
N VAL A 123 -11.59 4.56 12.60
CA VAL A 123 -11.44 3.49 11.61
C VAL A 123 -12.63 3.43 10.65
N ILE A 124 -13.85 3.47 11.17
CA ILE A 124 -15.08 3.47 10.35
C ILE A 124 -15.08 4.65 9.37
N MET A 125 -14.76 5.86 9.83
CA MET A 125 -14.71 7.03 8.96
C MET A 125 -13.65 6.87 7.84
N SER A 126 -12.56 6.15 8.11
CA SER A 126 -11.55 5.85 7.10
C SER A 126 -12.02 4.82 6.06
N CYS A 127 -12.90 3.88 6.45
CA CYS A 127 -13.40 2.82 5.56
C CYS A 127 -14.58 3.24 4.68
N PHE A 128 -15.38 4.22 5.13
CA PHE A 128 -16.62 4.63 4.45
C PHE A 128 -16.52 5.99 3.76
N LEU A 129 -15.32 6.42 3.39
CA LEU A 129 -15.20 7.56 2.49
C LEU A 129 -15.84 7.22 1.16
N PRO A 130 -16.73 8.06 0.63
CA PRO A 130 -17.25 7.86 -0.72
C PRO A 130 -16.08 7.98 -1.71
N CYS A 131 -15.84 6.90 -2.46
CA CYS A 131 -14.92 6.87 -3.59
C CYS A 131 -15.49 7.70 -4.75
#